data_c7867539517d853123658bd348c6f6f6
#
_entry.id   c7867539517d853123658bd348c6f6f6
#
_cell.length_a   1.000
_cell.length_b   1.000
_cell.length_c   1.000
_cell.angle_alpha   90.00
_cell.angle_beta   90.00
_cell.angle_gamma   90.00
#
_symmetry.space_group_name_H-M   'P 1'
#
loop_
_entity.id
_entity.type
_entity.pdbx_description
1 polymer ?
#
loop_
_entity_poly.entity_id
_entity_poly.type
_entity_poly.pdbx_seq_one_letter_code
_entity_poly.pdbx_strand_id
1 'polypeptide(L)'
;RTLTRSARHMAEADGLLQQRARQDLARAADGTGLAVTRLRALTLARRKNLIRAWILAHGLRAPDATRLDEIAGPMLLARHDVQPQVAWPGVVVQRAAGRLELRGARDNEAPIGDQLWVWQTDVPWPLPVGSGTLTVRPDPHGTLDLDRWPAELSLRSRGGGESLRPAAGARRRSVKALMQEAGLTPVERARLPFLWHGERLLAVADRWIDASVQVTTATRRRARLEWSR
;
A
#
# COMPACT_ATOMS: atom_id res chain seq x y z
N ARG A 1 1.50 39.16 31.88
CA ARG A 1 0.85 39.69 30.64
C ARG A 1 1.61 39.38 29.37
N THR A 2 2.96 39.42 29.35
CA THR A 2 3.77 39.16 28.14
C THR A 2 3.68 37.73 27.65
N LEU A 3 3.76 36.75 28.57
CA LEU A 3 3.66 35.30 28.23
C LEU A 3 2.33 34.94 27.56
N THR A 4 1.20 35.46 28.06
CA THR A 4 -0.13 35.21 27.49
C THR A 4 -0.25 35.77 26.08
N ARG A 5 0.33 36.96 25.81
CA ARG A 5 0.34 37.55 24.48
C ARG A 5 1.20 36.73 23.51
N SER A 6 2.39 36.30 23.94
CA SER A 6 3.26 35.44 23.13
C SER A 6 2.61 34.10 22.82
N ALA A 7 1.94 33.46 23.78
CA ALA A 7 1.22 32.23 23.58
C ALA A 7 0.08 32.38 22.55
N ARG A 8 -0.67 33.48 22.58
CA ARG A 8 -1.70 33.76 21.61
C ARG A 8 -1.13 33.95 20.19
N HIS A 9 -0.06 34.71 20.03
CA HIS A 9 0.59 34.88 18.72
C HIS A 9 1.15 33.55 18.17
N MET A 10 1.70 32.68 19.03
CA MET A 10 2.14 31.35 18.63
C MET A 10 0.97 30.49 18.15
N ALA A 11 -0.18 30.52 18.85
CA ALA A 11 -1.37 29.78 18.44
C ALA A 11 -1.93 30.29 17.10
N GLU A 12 -1.96 31.59 16.87
CA GLU A 12 -2.37 32.21 15.61
C GLU A 12 -1.42 31.78 14.47
N ALA A 13 -0.11 31.84 14.70
CA ALA A 13 0.90 31.40 13.73
C ALA A 13 0.78 29.90 13.40
N ASP A 14 0.55 29.04 14.41
CA ASP A 14 0.33 27.61 14.21
C ASP A 14 -0.93 27.37 13.36
N GLY A 15 -2.02 28.09 13.62
CA GLY A 15 -3.24 28.01 12.82
C GLY A 15 -3.00 28.34 11.33
N LEU A 16 -2.24 29.38 11.04
CA LEU A 16 -1.86 29.77 9.68
C LEU A 16 -0.97 28.69 9.01
N LEU A 17 -0.02 28.14 9.74
CA LEU A 17 0.84 27.05 9.25
C LEU A 17 0.04 25.79 8.95
N GLN A 18 -0.92 25.42 9.80
CA GLN A 18 -1.81 24.28 9.57
C GLN A 18 -2.71 24.50 8.35
N GLN A 19 -3.29 25.69 8.21
CA GLN A 19 -4.10 26.04 7.03
C GLN A 19 -3.27 25.94 5.74
N ARG A 20 -2.06 26.48 5.76
CA ARG A 20 -1.13 26.39 4.62
C ARG A 20 -0.75 24.96 4.30
N ALA A 21 -0.46 24.14 5.32
CA ALA A 21 -0.14 22.74 5.13
C ALA A 21 -1.28 21.97 4.46
N ARG A 22 -2.54 22.20 4.86
CA ARG A 22 -3.72 21.57 4.23
C ARG A 22 -3.84 21.92 2.75
N GLN A 23 -3.62 23.19 2.39
CA GLN A 23 -3.64 23.63 0.99
C GLN A 23 -2.55 22.98 0.15
N ASP A 24 -1.34 22.91 0.70
CA ASP A 24 -0.20 22.30 0.03
C ASP A 24 -0.37 20.78 -0.07
N LEU A 25 -0.93 20.13 0.96
CA LEU A 25 -1.24 18.71 0.98
C LEU A 25 -2.25 18.34 -0.11
N ALA A 26 -3.36 19.09 -0.23
CA ALA A 26 -4.35 18.86 -1.27
C ALA A 26 -3.76 18.89 -2.69
N ARG A 27 -2.74 19.75 -2.90
CA ARG A 27 -2.04 19.86 -4.19
C ARG A 27 -0.97 18.80 -4.40
N ALA A 28 -0.32 18.35 -3.31
CA ALA A 28 0.80 17.41 -3.38
C ALA A 28 0.37 15.94 -3.28
N ALA A 29 -0.86 15.67 -2.83
CA ALA A 29 -1.38 14.32 -2.68
C ALA A 29 -1.36 13.53 -4.01
N ASP A 30 -0.95 12.26 -3.93
CA ASP A 30 -0.90 11.31 -5.03
C ASP A 30 -1.20 9.90 -4.47
N GLY A 31 -2.46 9.50 -4.56
CA GLY A 31 -2.97 8.35 -3.85
C GLY A 31 -2.82 8.52 -2.33
N THR A 32 -2.23 7.55 -1.65
CA THR A 32 -1.92 7.61 -0.20
C THR A 32 -0.61 8.33 0.12
N GLY A 33 0.15 8.75 -0.92
CA GLY A 33 1.46 9.38 -0.80
C GLY A 33 1.49 10.84 -1.22
N LEU A 34 2.71 11.37 -1.35
CA LEU A 34 2.97 12.72 -1.83
C LEU A 34 3.85 12.69 -3.09
N ALA A 35 3.44 13.38 -4.15
CA ALA A 35 4.21 13.50 -5.38
C ALA A 35 5.50 14.29 -5.16
N VAL A 36 6.67 13.67 -5.41
CA VAL A 36 8.00 14.29 -5.24
C VAL A 36 8.16 15.54 -6.11
N THR A 37 7.64 15.53 -7.33
CA THR A 37 7.69 16.69 -8.24
C THR A 37 6.96 17.90 -7.69
N ARG A 38 5.80 17.69 -7.08
CA ARG A 38 5.00 18.75 -6.45
C ARG A 38 5.67 19.28 -5.16
N LEU A 39 6.28 18.38 -4.38
CA LEU A 39 7.06 18.78 -3.22
C LEU A 39 8.27 19.65 -3.60
N ARG A 40 9.00 19.26 -4.65
CA ARG A 40 10.16 20.02 -5.13
C ARG A 40 9.82 21.45 -5.57
N ALA A 41 8.62 21.70 -6.03
CA ALA A 41 8.15 23.04 -6.40
C ALA A 41 7.90 23.96 -5.19
N LEU A 42 7.88 23.42 -3.96
CA LEU A 42 7.70 24.22 -2.75
C LEU A 42 9.05 24.68 -2.17
N THR A 43 9.03 25.76 -1.40
CA THR A 43 10.19 26.15 -0.56
C THR A 43 10.45 25.12 0.53
N LEU A 44 11.68 25.04 1.04
CA LEU A 44 12.04 24.08 2.10
C LEU A 44 11.13 24.19 3.34
N ALA A 45 10.83 25.39 3.77
CA ALA A 45 9.94 25.63 4.92
C ALA A 45 8.52 25.04 4.67
N ARG A 46 7.97 25.25 3.48
CA ARG A 46 6.66 24.69 3.11
C ARG A 46 6.68 23.18 2.99
N ARG A 47 7.77 22.60 2.45
CA ARG A 47 7.95 21.13 2.42
C ARG A 47 7.91 20.54 3.81
N LYS A 48 8.71 21.09 4.74
CA LYS A 48 8.75 20.66 6.15
C LYS A 48 7.37 20.72 6.80
N ASN A 49 6.69 21.86 6.65
CA ASN A 49 5.37 22.08 7.22
C ASN A 49 4.34 21.06 6.66
N LEU A 50 4.32 20.85 5.35
CA LEU A 50 3.44 19.90 4.69
C LEU A 50 3.74 18.47 5.12
N ILE A 51 5.01 18.02 5.09
CA ILE A 51 5.41 16.66 5.44
C ILE A 51 5.07 16.37 6.91
N ARG A 52 5.32 17.30 7.82
CA ARG A 52 4.93 17.15 9.23
C ARG A 52 3.41 17.01 9.39
N ALA A 53 2.63 17.87 8.73
CA ALA A 53 1.17 17.80 8.79
C ALA A 53 0.63 16.52 8.17
N TRP A 54 1.21 16.04 7.08
CA TRP A 54 0.86 14.77 6.45
C TRP A 54 1.06 13.57 7.38
N ILE A 55 2.22 13.49 8.05
CA ILE A 55 2.52 12.43 9.01
C ILE A 55 1.53 12.45 10.19
N LEU A 56 1.27 13.64 10.75
CA LEU A 56 0.32 13.80 11.84
C LEU A 56 -1.13 13.44 11.44
N ALA A 57 -1.54 13.77 10.21
CA ALA A 57 -2.86 13.43 9.68
C ALA A 57 -3.08 11.91 9.56
N HIS A 58 -2.01 11.11 9.47
CA HIS A 58 -2.07 9.65 9.52
C HIS A 58 -2.03 9.09 10.96
N GLY A 59 -2.13 9.94 11.98
CA GLY A 59 -2.08 9.53 13.38
C GLY A 59 -0.69 9.06 13.84
N LEU A 60 0.36 9.38 13.10
CA LEU A 60 1.73 8.96 13.36
C LEU A 60 2.53 10.05 14.06
N ARG A 61 3.56 9.66 14.82
CA ARG A 61 4.43 10.58 15.52
C ARG A 61 5.28 11.39 14.54
N ALA A 62 5.30 12.72 14.69
CA ALA A 62 6.16 13.58 13.89
C ALA A 62 7.66 13.26 14.10
N PRO A 63 8.49 13.37 13.05
CA PRO A 63 9.93 13.24 13.17
C PRO A 63 10.54 14.42 13.92
N ASP A 64 11.74 14.24 14.43
CA ASP A 64 12.58 15.36 14.88
C ASP A 64 13.03 16.26 13.71
N ALA A 65 13.68 17.37 14.03
CA ALA A 65 14.12 18.36 13.05
C ALA A 65 15.09 17.76 12.01
N THR A 66 16.05 16.94 12.47
CA THR A 66 17.07 16.33 11.61
C THR A 66 16.45 15.40 10.56
N ARG A 67 15.56 14.51 10.99
CA ARG A 67 14.84 13.60 10.08
C ARG A 67 13.92 14.34 9.13
N LEU A 68 13.25 15.39 9.63
CA LEU A 68 12.40 16.24 8.79
C LEU A 68 13.20 16.95 7.71
N ASP A 69 14.42 17.42 8.03
CA ASP A 69 15.35 18.03 7.07
C ASP A 69 15.81 17.02 6.03
N GLU A 70 16.14 15.80 6.43
CA GLU A 70 16.53 14.72 5.54
C GLU A 70 15.41 14.38 4.56
N ILE A 71 14.17 14.24 5.03
CA ILE A 71 13.01 13.95 4.17
C ILE A 71 12.73 15.10 3.21
N ALA A 72 12.72 16.36 3.71
CA ALA A 72 12.36 17.53 2.93
C ALA A 72 13.45 17.99 1.94
N GLY A 73 14.68 17.52 2.11
CA GLY A 73 15.86 17.90 1.33
C GLY A 73 16.47 16.71 0.57
N PRO A 74 17.51 16.05 1.11
CA PRO A 74 18.27 15.01 0.42
C PRO A 74 17.42 13.88 -0.17
N MET A 75 16.43 13.38 0.58
CA MET A 75 15.54 12.31 0.12
C MET A 75 14.81 12.68 -1.17
N LEU A 76 14.30 13.91 -1.28
CA LEU A 76 13.61 14.36 -2.49
C LEU A 76 14.56 14.50 -3.69
N LEU A 77 15.84 14.79 -3.45
CA LEU A 77 16.85 15.03 -4.49
C LEU A 77 17.60 13.75 -4.91
N ALA A 78 17.43 12.64 -4.20
CA ALA A 78 18.06 11.38 -4.52
C ALA A 78 17.80 10.94 -5.98
N ARG A 79 18.68 10.12 -6.55
CA ARG A 79 18.54 9.59 -7.91
C ARG A 79 17.33 8.67 -8.01
N HIS A 80 16.83 8.46 -9.24
CA HIS A 80 15.63 7.63 -9.48
C HIS A 80 15.82 6.14 -9.18
N ASP A 81 17.06 5.66 -9.29
CA ASP A 81 17.45 4.26 -9.03
C ASP A 81 17.58 3.95 -7.52
N VAL A 82 17.62 4.97 -6.67
CA VAL A 82 17.74 4.85 -5.22
C VAL A 82 16.36 5.00 -4.57
N GLN A 83 16.06 4.16 -3.60
CA GLN A 83 14.84 4.22 -2.78
C GLN A 83 15.22 4.63 -1.34
N PRO A 84 15.54 5.90 -1.08
CA PRO A 84 15.92 6.34 0.23
C PRO A 84 14.76 6.22 1.21
N GLN A 85 15.10 5.92 2.47
CA GLN A 85 14.13 5.84 3.56
C GLN A 85 14.68 6.54 4.80
N VAL A 86 13.78 7.16 5.56
CA VAL A 86 14.05 7.74 6.87
C VAL A 86 13.11 7.12 7.88
N ALA A 87 13.66 6.58 8.97
CA ALA A 87 12.91 5.85 9.98
C ALA A 87 13.08 6.44 11.38
N TRP A 88 12.01 6.37 12.18
CA TRP A 88 12.03 6.64 13.62
C TRP A 88 10.99 5.73 14.31
N PRO A 89 10.95 5.66 15.64
CA PRO A 89 10.10 4.71 16.33
C PRO A 89 8.66 4.71 15.83
N GLY A 90 8.25 3.60 15.23
CA GLY A 90 6.91 3.37 14.72
C GLY A 90 6.58 3.99 13.36
N VAL A 91 7.53 4.61 12.66
CA VAL A 91 7.28 5.30 11.38
C VAL A 91 8.45 5.15 10.42
N VAL A 92 8.15 4.91 9.16
CA VAL A 92 9.12 4.96 8.05
C VAL A 92 8.54 5.81 6.93
N VAL A 93 9.29 6.79 6.47
CA VAL A 93 9.03 7.49 5.20
C VAL A 93 9.98 6.93 4.15
N GLN A 94 9.45 6.50 3.03
CA GLN A 94 10.20 5.96 1.90
C GLN A 94 9.90 6.76 0.64
N ARG A 95 10.90 6.96 -0.21
CA ARG A 95 10.67 7.45 -1.57
C ARG A 95 10.68 6.29 -2.54
N ALA A 96 9.57 6.08 -3.25
CA ALA A 96 9.43 5.06 -4.27
C ALA A 96 8.60 5.58 -5.45
N ALA A 97 8.93 5.20 -6.67
CA ALA A 97 8.18 5.54 -7.90
C ALA A 97 7.79 7.03 -8.01
N GLY A 98 8.67 7.94 -7.60
CA GLY A 98 8.42 9.39 -7.67
C GLY A 98 7.49 9.95 -6.59
N ARG A 99 7.17 9.16 -5.56
CA ARG A 99 6.31 9.54 -4.42
C ARG A 99 7.04 9.36 -3.09
N LEU A 100 6.64 10.14 -2.09
CA LEU A 100 6.87 9.79 -0.69
C LEU A 100 5.72 8.91 -0.20
N GLU A 101 6.06 7.83 0.45
CA GLU A 101 5.13 6.89 1.06
C GLU A 101 5.41 6.79 2.56
N LEU A 102 4.34 6.63 3.34
CA LEU A 102 4.39 6.58 4.78
C LEU A 102 4.05 5.17 5.26
N ARG A 103 4.88 4.64 6.15
CA ARG A 103 4.61 3.39 6.88
C ARG A 103 4.52 3.70 8.37
N GLY A 104 3.44 3.28 9.02
CA GLY A 104 3.32 3.29 10.47
C GLY A 104 3.88 2.02 11.10
N ALA A 105 3.99 1.99 12.43
CA ALA A 105 4.34 0.78 13.17
C ALA A 105 3.36 -0.37 12.91
N ARG A 106 2.09 -0.03 12.64
CA ARG A 106 1.07 -1.01 12.25
C ARG A 106 1.28 -1.58 10.85
N ASP A 107 2.04 -0.89 9.99
CA ASP A 107 2.40 -1.38 8.66
C ASP A 107 3.62 -2.35 8.71
N ASN A 108 4.35 -2.36 9.83
CA ASN A 108 5.37 -3.33 10.18
C ASN A 108 4.81 -4.52 10.99
N GLU A 109 3.49 -4.56 11.20
CA GLU A 109 2.88 -5.75 11.76
C GLU A 109 3.14 -6.92 10.82
N ALA A 110 3.53 -8.01 11.45
CA ALA A 110 4.09 -9.23 10.91
C ALA A 110 3.61 -9.57 9.49
N PRO A 111 4.50 -10.12 8.65
CA PRO A 111 4.08 -10.68 7.38
C PRO A 111 2.80 -11.46 7.63
N ILE A 112 1.85 -11.36 6.69
CA ILE A 112 0.62 -12.16 6.74
C ILE A 112 1.07 -13.58 7.08
N GLY A 113 0.90 -14.00 8.34
CA GLY A 113 1.29 -15.34 8.77
C GLY A 113 0.54 -16.38 7.95
N ASP A 114 1.09 -17.56 7.81
CA ASP A 114 0.41 -18.65 7.11
C ASP A 114 -0.93 -18.91 7.79
N GLN A 115 -2.02 -18.51 7.12
CA GLN A 115 -3.38 -18.66 7.60
C GLN A 115 -4.16 -19.53 6.64
N LEU A 116 -4.95 -20.43 7.19
CA LEU A 116 -5.86 -21.25 6.42
C LEU A 116 -7.15 -20.48 6.18
N TRP A 117 -7.60 -20.43 4.93
CA TRP A 117 -8.85 -19.82 4.52
C TRP A 117 -9.81 -20.87 3.95
N VAL A 118 -10.81 -21.22 4.73
CA VAL A 118 -11.99 -21.95 4.27
C VAL A 118 -13.02 -20.92 3.84
N TRP A 119 -13.06 -20.62 2.57
CA TRP A 119 -13.90 -19.57 2.03
C TRP A 119 -15.37 -20.01 1.87
N GLN A 120 -16.25 -19.02 1.94
CA GLN A 120 -17.67 -19.15 1.59
C GLN A 120 -18.04 -17.99 0.66
N THR A 121 -19.01 -18.21 -0.23
CA THR A 121 -19.51 -17.14 -1.12
C THR A 121 -20.14 -16.02 -0.31
N ASP A 122 -19.84 -14.78 -0.70
CA ASP A 122 -20.32 -13.54 -0.08
C ASP A 122 -19.96 -13.35 1.41
N VAL A 123 -19.11 -14.21 1.97
CA VAL A 123 -18.61 -14.05 3.33
C VAL A 123 -17.25 -13.36 3.27
N PRO A 124 -17.14 -12.10 3.77
CA PRO A 124 -15.87 -11.41 3.85
C PRO A 124 -14.93 -12.10 4.84
N TRP A 125 -13.71 -12.38 4.42
CA TRP A 125 -12.67 -12.88 5.29
C TRP A 125 -11.71 -11.75 5.67
N PRO A 126 -11.71 -11.31 6.93
CA PRO A 126 -10.83 -10.24 7.38
C PRO A 126 -9.38 -10.73 7.37
N LEU A 127 -8.53 -9.98 6.71
CA LEU A 127 -7.09 -10.19 6.71
C LEU A 127 -6.47 -9.55 7.96
N PRO A 128 -5.23 -9.93 8.34
CA PRO A 128 -4.52 -9.27 9.44
C PRO A 128 -4.56 -7.75 9.33
N VAL A 129 -4.49 -7.09 10.48
CA VAL A 129 -4.72 -5.65 10.65
C VAL A 129 -4.07 -4.81 9.55
N GLY A 130 -4.88 -4.00 8.86
CA GLY A 130 -4.41 -3.10 7.79
C GLY A 130 -4.34 -3.72 6.40
N SER A 131 -4.60 -5.03 6.25
CA SER A 131 -4.53 -5.73 4.94
C SER A 131 -5.88 -5.84 4.24
N GLY A 132 -6.99 -5.40 4.86
CA GLY A 132 -8.33 -5.40 4.27
C GLY A 132 -9.08 -6.71 4.40
N THR A 133 -9.98 -6.99 3.45
CA THR A 133 -10.80 -8.20 3.43
C THR A 133 -10.77 -8.86 2.06
N LEU A 134 -10.83 -10.20 2.03
CA LEU A 134 -11.05 -11.00 0.82
C LEU A 134 -12.48 -11.53 0.79
N THR A 135 -13.10 -11.48 -0.38
CA THR A 135 -14.45 -12.02 -0.58
C THR A 135 -14.52 -12.73 -1.93
N VAL A 136 -15.16 -13.90 -1.98
CA VAL A 136 -15.50 -14.60 -3.23
C VAL A 136 -16.97 -14.31 -3.51
N ARG A 137 -17.25 -13.53 -4.57
CA ARG A 137 -18.62 -13.19 -4.97
C ARG A 137 -19.04 -13.94 -6.22
N PRO A 138 -20.20 -14.60 -6.21
CA PRO A 138 -20.80 -15.13 -7.43
C PRO A 138 -20.99 -13.99 -8.44
N ASP A 139 -20.50 -14.19 -9.66
CA ASP A 139 -20.59 -13.21 -10.74
C ASP A 139 -20.62 -13.93 -12.09
N PRO A 140 -21.71 -13.81 -12.87
CA PRO A 140 -21.80 -14.43 -14.19
C PRO A 140 -20.70 -13.99 -15.15
N HIS A 141 -20.12 -12.79 -14.93
CA HIS A 141 -19.02 -12.23 -15.72
C HIS A 141 -17.67 -12.37 -15.01
N GLY A 142 -17.65 -13.04 -13.85
CA GLY A 142 -16.43 -13.28 -13.07
C GLY A 142 -15.42 -14.13 -13.82
N THR A 143 -14.15 -13.93 -13.48
CA THR A 143 -13.02 -14.64 -14.10
C THR A 143 -12.58 -15.88 -13.32
N LEU A 144 -13.13 -16.11 -12.13
CA LEU A 144 -12.80 -17.21 -11.24
C LEU A 144 -13.74 -18.39 -11.48
N ASP A 145 -13.16 -19.57 -11.67
CA ASP A 145 -13.88 -20.83 -11.83
C ASP A 145 -14.06 -21.53 -10.47
N LEU A 146 -15.26 -21.47 -9.89
CA LEU A 146 -15.56 -22.11 -8.61
C LEU A 146 -15.59 -23.63 -8.65
N ASP A 147 -15.69 -24.24 -9.83
CA ASP A 147 -15.63 -25.69 -9.97
C ASP A 147 -14.18 -26.20 -9.83
N ARG A 148 -13.19 -25.30 -9.99
CA ARG A 148 -11.75 -25.56 -9.86
C ARG A 148 -11.10 -24.86 -8.67
N TRP A 149 -11.81 -23.92 -8.06
CA TRP A 149 -11.30 -23.18 -6.91
C TRP A 149 -11.33 -24.08 -5.67
N PRO A 150 -10.20 -24.34 -5.01
CA PRO A 150 -10.17 -25.23 -3.85
C PRO A 150 -11.02 -24.68 -2.70
N ALA A 151 -11.66 -25.56 -1.94
CA ALA A 151 -12.47 -25.17 -0.78
C ALA A 151 -11.63 -24.53 0.32
N GLU A 152 -10.34 -24.84 0.35
CA GLU A 152 -9.40 -24.41 1.36
C GLU A 152 -8.15 -23.85 0.71
N LEU A 153 -7.69 -22.70 1.19
CA LEU A 153 -6.52 -21.99 0.69
C LEU A 153 -5.62 -21.56 1.86
N SER A 154 -4.33 -21.51 1.62
CA SER A 154 -3.39 -20.88 2.53
C SER A 154 -3.13 -19.44 2.10
N LEU A 155 -3.29 -18.51 3.01
CA LEU A 155 -2.82 -17.15 2.87
C LEU A 155 -1.37 -17.12 3.36
N ARG A 156 -0.45 -16.68 2.51
CA ARG A 156 0.96 -16.55 2.87
C ARG A 156 1.50 -15.19 2.48
N SER A 157 2.50 -14.73 3.22
CA SER A 157 3.31 -13.58 2.81
C SER A 157 4.17 -13.92 1.61
N ARG A 158 4.59 -12.88 0.91
CA ARG A 158 5.56 -13.02 -0.17
C ARG A 158 6.90 -13.55 0.36
N GLY A 159 7.36 -14.69 -0.17
CA GLY A 159 8.66 -15.30 0.15
C GLY A 159 9.76 -14.99 -0.89
N GLY A 160 9.35 -14.62 -2.10
CA GLY A 160 10.25 -14.42 -3.26
C GLY A 160 10.30 -15.65 -4.17
N GLY A 161 10.46 -15.42 -5.48
CA GLY A 161 10.50 -16.49 -6.49
C GLY A 161 9.13 -16.98 -6.97
N GLU A 162 8.03 -16.43 -6.46
CA GLU A 162 6.68 -16.82 -6.82
C GLU A 162 6.42 -16.56 -8.30
N SER A 163 5.68 -17.49 -8.91
CA SER A 163 5.25 -17.38 -10.31
C SER A 163 3.86 -17.95 -10.48
N LEU A 164 3.10 -17.38 -11.40
CA LEU A 164 1.79 -17.88 -11.83
C LEU A 164 1.66 -17.77 -13.34
N ARG A 165 0.65 -18.43 -13.89
CA ARG A 165 0.30 -18.35 -15.29
C ARG A 165 -0.89 -17.38 -15.43
N PRO A 166 -0.69 -16.17 -16.00
CA PRO A 166 -1.73 -15.13 -15.99
C PRO A 166 -2.91 -15.38 -16.93
N ALA A 167 -2.74 -16.28 -17.92
CA ALA A 167 -3.80 -16.66 -18.85
C ALA A 167 -3.57 -18.09 -19.38
N ALA A 168 -4.63 -18.74 -19.87
CA ALA A 168 -4.52 -20.03 -20.54
C ALA A 168 -3.57 -19.94 -21.75
N GLY A 169 -2.67 -20.94 -21.90
CA GLY A 169 -1.66 -20.95 -22.95
C GLY A 169 -0.47 -20.00 -22.73
N ALA A 170 -0.53 -19.05 -21.80
CA ALA A 170 0.58 -18.16 -21.50
C ALA A 170 1.70 -18.89 -20.74
N ARG A 171 2.93 -18.38 -20.85
CA ARG A 171 4.05 -18.84 -20.01
C ARG A 171 3.88 -18.38 -18.56
N ARG A 172 4.45 -19.13 -17.62
CA ARG A 172 4.53 -18.69 -16.24
C ARG A 172 5.36 -17.42 -16.14
N ARG A 173 4.89 -16.47 -15.33
CA ARG A 173 5.55 -15.19 -15.09
C ARG A 173 5.86 -15.02 -13.63
N SER A 174 7.00 -14.45 -13.31
CA SER A 174 7.30 -14.12 -11.93
C SER A 174 6.37 -13.01 -11.42
N VAL A 175 5.86 -13.19 -10.21
CA VAL A 175 5.00 -12.18 -9.57
C VAL A 175 5.75 -10.86 -9.39
N LYS A 176 7.07 -10.92 -9.17
CA LYS A 176 7.93 -9.72 -9.13
C LYS A 176 7.82 -8.89 -10.41
N ALA A 177 7.88 -9.53 -11.59
CA ALA A 177 7.77 -8.84 -12.87
C ALA A 177 6.36 -8.24 -13.06
N LEU A 178 5.30 -9.00 -12.74
CA LEU A 178 3.92 -8.52 -12.81
C LEU A 178 3.69 -7.29 -11.92
N MET A 179 4.21 -7.31 -10.70
CA MET A 179 4.13 -6.16 -9.77
C MET A 179 4.92 -4.96 -10.26
N GLN A 180 6.07 -5.17 -10.93
CA GLN A 180 6.88 -4.09 -11.50
C GLN A 180 6.16 -3.44 -12.67
N GLU A 181 5.62 -4.22 -13.59
CA GLU A 181 4.84 -3.72 -14.72
C GLU A 181 3.59 -2.96 -14.29
N ALA A 182 2.93 -3.43 -13.21
CA ALA A 182 1.79 -2.72 -12.62
C ALA A 182 2.20 -1.45 -11.84
N GLY A 183 3.49 -1.10 -11.79
CA GLY A 183 3.98 0.09 -11.10
C GLY A 183 3.80 0.09 -9.59
N LEU A 184 3.59 -1.10 -8.98
CA LEU A 184 3.34 -1.19 -7.54
C LEU A 184 4.57 -0.79 -6.74
N THR A 185 4.36 0.03 -5.73
CA THR A 185 5.38 0.43 -4.77
C THR A 185 5.76 -0.71 -3.84
N PRO A 186 6.91 -0.68 -3.17
CA PRO A 186 7.28 -1.68 -2.17
C PRO A 186 6.24 -1.86 -1.06
N VAL A 187 5.58 -0.78 -0.64
CA VAL A 187 4.51 -0.81 0.38
C VAL A 187 3.30 -1.59 -0.14
N GLU A 188 2.84 -1.27 -1.34
CA GLU A 188 1.72 -1.97 -1.96
C GLU A 188 2.01 -3.45 -2.16
N ARG A 189 3.23 -3.79 -2.61
CA ARG A 189 3.66 -5.19 -2.79
C ARG A 189 3.67 -5.99 -1.49
N ALA A 190 4.07 -5.36 -0.37
CA ALA A 190 4.15 -6.03 0.93
C ALA A 190 2.76 -6.37 1.51
N ARG A 191 1.71 -5.66 1.08
CA ARG A 191 0.34 -5.81 1.57
C ARG A 191 -0.52 -6.77 0.75
N LEU A 192 -0.04 -7.20 -0.42
CA LEU A 192 -0.83 -8.09 -1.28
C LEU A 192 -0.99 -9.46 -0.62
N PRO A 193 -2.22 -9.98 -0.48
CA PRO A 193 -2.45 -11.35 -0.05
C PRO A 193 -2.10 -12.33 -1.17
N PHE A 194 -1.33 -13.36 -0.82
CA PHE A 194 -0.97 -14.47 -1.71
C PHE A 194 -1.77 -15.71 -1.32
N LEU A 195 -2.60 -16.19 -2.23
CA LEU A 195 -3.48 -17.34 -2.01
C LEU A 195 -2.88 -18.60 -2.63
N TRP A 196 -2.63 -19.58 -1.79
CA TRP A 196 -1.98 -20.83 -2.16
C TRP A 196 -2.89 -22.04 -1.94
N HIS A 197 -2.72 -23.04 -2.76
CA HIS A 197 -3.21 -24.39 -2.49
C HIS A 197 -2.01 -25.35 -2.55
N GLY A 198 -1.62 -25.90 -1.40
CA GLY A 198 -0.34 -26.58 -1.26
C GLY A 198 0.82 -25.66 -1.64
N GLU A 199 1.67 -26.10 -2.57
CA GLU A 199 2.80 -25.35 -3.10
C GLU A 199 2.47 -24.50 -4.35
N ARG A 200 1.22 -24.45 -4.73
CA ARG A 200 0.79 -23.74 -5.94
C ARG A 200 0.17 -22.40 -5.60
N LEU A 201 0.75 -21.32 -6.11
CA LEU A 201 0.16 -19.99 -6.06
C LEU A 201 -1.01 -19.91 -7.03
N LEU A 202 -2.21 -19.63 -6.52
CA LEU A 202 -3.44 -19.52 -7.31
C LEU A 202 -3.89 -18.09 -7.56
N ALA A 203 -3.63 -17.17 -6.60
CA ALA A 203 -3.96 -15.77 -6.80
C ALA A 203 -3.04 -14.84 -5.99
N VAL A 204 -2.89 -13.62 -6.46
CA VAL A 204 -2.27 -12.50 -5.75
C VAL A 204 -3.29 -11.37 -5.69
N ALA A 205 -3.90 -11.21 -4.52
CA ALA A 205 -5.08 -10.39 -4.33
C ALA A 205 -6.15 -10.73 -5.38
N ASP A 206 -6.89 -9.75 -5.83
CA ASP A 206 -7.85 -9.80 -6.95
C ASP A 206 -7.23 -9.47 -8.31
N ARG A 207 -5.90 -9.22 -8.36
CA ARG A 207 -5.21 -8.69 -9.54
C ARG A 207 -4.72 -9.76 -10.50
N TRP A 208 -4.16 -10.85 -9.99
CA TRP A 208 -3.62 -11.94 -10.80
C TRP A 208 -4.10 -13.27 -10.29
N ILE A 209 -4.79 -13.99 -11.14
CA ILE A 209 -5.34 -15.32 -10.88
C ILE A 209 -4.64 -16.31 -11.82
N ASP A 210 -4.19 -17.46 -11.29
CA ASP A 210 -3.53 -18.49 -12.10
C ASP A 210 -4.55 -19.11 -13.08
N ALA A 211 -4.13 -19.33 -14.32
CA ALA A 211 -4.96 -19.88 -15.38
C ALA A 211 -5.65 -21.20 -15.04
N SER A 212 -5.13 -21.97 -14.08
CA SER A 212 -5.73 -23.23 -13.66
C SER A 212 -7.07 -23.11 -12.97
N VAL A 213 -7.36 -21.93 -12.42
CA VAL A 213 -8.60 -21.60 -11.71
C VAL A 213 -9.38 -20.47 -12.37
N GLN A 214 -8.96 -20.07 -13.59
CA GLN A 214 -9.73 -19.15 -14.42
C GLN A 214 -10.84 -19.89 -15.16
N VAL A 215 -11.89 -19.14 -15.49
CA VAL A 215 -13.04 -19.63 -16.24
C VAL A 215 -12.64 -20.22 -17.60
N THR A 216 -13.37 -21.27 -17.99
CA THR A 216 -13.29 -21.92 -19.31
C THR A 216 -14.68 -22.05 -19.90
N THR A 217 -14.78 -22.61 -21.08
CA THR A 217 -16.08 -22.95 -21.71
C THR A 217 -16.88 -23.98 -20.92
N ALA A 218 -16.23 -24.80 -20.08
CA ALA A 218 -16.84 -25.82 -19.25
C ALA A 218 -17.25 -25.35 -17.86
N THR A 219 -16.88 -24.13 -17.46
CA THR A 219 -17.16 -23.56 -16.13
C THR A 219 -18.65 -23.35 -15.94
N ARG A 220 -19.21 -23.95 -14.89
CA ARG A 220 -20.62 -23.82 -14.51
C ARG A 220 -20.85 -22.71 -13.48
N ARG A 221 -19.97 -22.57 -12.51
CA ARG A 221 -20.07 -21.59 -11.43
C ARG A 221 -18.95 -20.57 -11.55
N ARG A 222 -19.34 -19.33 -11.84
CA ARG A 222 -18.41 -18.21 -11.99
C ARG A 222 -18.46 -17.30 -10.80
N ALA A 223 -17.32 -16.72 -10.45
CA ALA A 223 -17.19 -15.75 -9.37
C ALA A 223 -16.14 -14.69 -9.69
N ARG A 224 -16.10 -13.70 -8.81
CA ARG A 224 -15.04 -12.71 -8.70
C ARG A 224 -14.39 -12.84 -7.33
N LEU A 225 -13.07 -12.80 -7.30
CA LEU A 225 -12.32 -12.56 -6.08
C LEU A 225 -12.24 -11.03 -5.91
N GLU A 226 -12.60 -10.52 -4.75
CA GLU A 226 -12.52 -9.11 -4.41
C GLU A 226 -11.62 -8.91 -3.20
N TRP A 227 -10.73 -7.95 -3.30
CA TRP A 227 -9.90 -7.49 -2.19
C TRP A 227 -10.17 -6.03 -1.90
N SER A 228 -10.83 -5.75 -0.77
CA SER A 228 -11.13 -4.40 -0.29
C SER A 228 -10.20 -4.02 0.86
N ARG A 229 -9.73 -2.78 0.84
CA ARG A 229 -8.86 -2.18 1.87
C ARG A 229 -9.65 -1.31 2.83
#